data_6688c8838b0973f70ccc4ec5e8e99417
#
_entry.id   6688c8838b0973f70ccc4ec5e8e99417
#
_cell.length_a   1.000
_cell.length_b   1.000
_cell.length_c   1.000
_cell.angle_alpha   90.00
_cell.angle_beta   90.00
_cell.angle_gamma   90.00
#
_symmetry.space_group_name_H-M   'P 1'
#
loop_
_entity.id
_entity.type
_entity.pdbx_description
1 polymer ?
#
loop_
_entity_poly.entity_id
_entity_poly.type
_entity_poly.pdbx_seq_one_letter_code
_entity_poly.pdbx_strand_id
1 'polypeptide(L)'
;MSRTLAVLLLASASIFASAPATIAFVETPAATHQAPATIHNRSMKIDGVNVFYREAGPADGPVVVLLHGFPTSSHMFRNLIPLLADRYRVIAPDYPGFGQSDAPDHTKFEYSFGHYADIVDTLLTKLGATKYSMYVMDYGAPVGYRLALKYPDRVTGLIVQNGNAYDEGIRDFWNPIRAYWTSGAKKDREALDGLVAPETTKFQYTDGVRD
;
A
#
# COMPACT_ATOMS: atom_id res chain seq x y z
N MET A 1 -11.55 -17.83 -82.70
CA MET A 1 -10.49 -16.84 -82.54
C MET A 1 -10.42 -16.46 -81.06
N SER A 2 -9.55 -17.13 -80.35
CA SER A 2 -9.36 -16.86 -78.90
C SER A 2 -7.93 -16.39 -78.72
N ARG A 3 -7.77 -15.16 -78.16
CA ARG A 3 -6.46 -14.60 -77.83
C ARG A 3 -6.17 -14.85 -76.38
N THR A 4 -5.21 -15.72 -76.13
CA THR A 4 -4.66 -16.00 -74.78
C THR A 4 -3.69 -14.91 -74.42
N LEU A 5 -3.98 -14.20 -73.34
CA LEU A 5 -3.11 -13.17 -72.76
C LEU A 5 -2.21 -13.85 -71.70
N ALA A 6 -0.92 -13.91 -71.98
CA ALA A 6 0.07 -14.39 -71.06
C ALA A 6 0.47 -13.26 -70.10
N VAL A 7 0.23 -13.41 -68.77
CA VAL A 7 0.71 -12.51 -67.72
C VAL A 7 2.05 -12.99 -67.21
N LEU A 8 3.09 -12.21 -67.48
CA LEU A 8 4.44 -12.44 -66.92
C LEU A 8 4.51 -11.84 -65.52
N LEU A 9 4.62 -12.67 -64.49
CA LEU A 9 4.91 -12.29 -63.10
C LEU A 9 6.43 -12.20 -62.97
N LEU A 10 6.95 -10.96 -62.84
CA LEU A 10 8.31 -10.68 -62.36
C LEU A 10 8.32 -10.70 -60.85
N ALA A 11 8.89 -11.73 -60.26
CA ALA A 11 9.19 -11.81 -58.84
C ALA A 11 10.51 -11.04 -58.56
N SER A 12 10.43 -9.86 -57.98
CA SER A 12 11.57 -9.12 -57.44
C SER A 12 11.90 -9.66 -56.04
N ALA A 13 12.98 -10.38 -55.93
CA ALA A 13 13.54 -10.82 -54.64
C ALA A 13 14.26 -9.61 -53.97
N SER A 14 13.62 -9.00 -53.01
CA SER A 14 14.28 -8.00 -52.13
C SER A 14 15.12 -8.71 -51.09
N ILE A 15 16.44 -8.65 -51.23
CA ILE A 15 17.39 -9.10 -50.20
C ILE A 15 17.39 -8.07 -49.08
N PHE A 16 16.72 -8.36 -47.97
CA PHE A 16 16.88 -7.62 -46.74
C PHE A 16 18.20 -8.01 -46.09
N ALA A 17 19.20 -7.15 -46.18
CA ALA A 17 20.40 -7.24 -45.40
C ALA A 17 20.02 -6.85 -43.94
N SER A 18 19.93 -7.83 -43.05
CA SER A 18 19.76 -7.56 -41.60
C SER A 18 21.08 -7.04 -41.04
N ALA A 19 21.13 -5.77 -40.71
CA ALA A 19 22.21 -5.22 -39.90
C ALA A 19 22.18 -5.87 -38.50
N PRO A 20 23.34 -6.23 -37.91
CA PRO A 20 23.35 -6.77 -36.57
C PRO A 20 22.84 -5.69 -35.60
N ALA A 21 21.80 -6.04 -34.82
CA ALA A 21 21.32 -5.18 -33.74
C ALA A 21 22.41 -5.11 -32.67
N THR A 22 23.07 -3.98 -32.57
CA THR A 22 23.99 -3.70 -31.45
C THR A 22 23.14 -3.46 -30.22
N ILE A 23 23.10 -4.44 -29.31
CA ILE A 23 22.49 -4.26 -27.99
C ILE A 23 23.42 -3.33 -27.21
N ALA A 24 23.09 -2.04 -27.14
CA ALA A 24 23.72 -1.12 -26.22
C ALA A 24 23.28 -1.50 -24.80
N PHE A 25 24.18 -2.08 -24.03
CA PHE A 25 23.99 -2.18 -22.58
C PHE A 25 24.00 -0.75 -22.04
N VAL A 26 22.85 -0.28 -21.60
CA VAL A 26 22.75 0.93 -20.78
C VAL A 26 23.37 0.54 -19.43
N GLU A 27 24.60 0.99 -19.19
CA GLU A 27 25.19 0.88 -17.85
C GLU A 27 24.25 1.60 -16.88
N THR A 28 23.62 0.81 -16.01
CA THR A 28 22.90 1.37 -14.87
C THR A 28 23.93 2.14 -14.03
N PRO A 29 23.75 3.44 -13.79
CA PRO A 29 24.68 4.19 -12.96
C PRO A 29 24.87 3.44 -11.64
N ALA A 30 26.10 3.19 -11.23
CA ALA A 30 26.42 2.58 -9.96
C ALA A 30 25.66 3.37 -8.87
N ALA A 31 24.84 2.67 -8.09
CA ALA A 31 24.13 3.26 -6.98
C ALA A 31 25.18 3.91 -6.07
N THR A 32 25.24 5.23 -6.06
CA THR A 32 26.04 5.96 -5.08
C THR A 32 25.49 5.55 -3.71
N HIS A 33 26.30 4.92 -2.88
CA HIS A 33 25.97 4.62 -1.50
C HIS A 33 25.73 5.94 -0.77
N GLN A 34 24.49 6.40 -0.84
CA GLN A 34 24.03 7.51 -0.04
C GLN A 34 23.89 7.01 1.40
N ALA A 35 24.33 7.80 2.37
CA ALA A 35 24.16 7.44 3.78
C ALA A 35 22.70 7.08 4.05
N PRO A 36 22.41 6.07 4.88
CA PRO A 36 21.05 5.66 5.17
C PRO A 36 20.22 6.86 5.60
N ALA A 37 19.06 7.06 4.96
CA ALA A 37 18.18 8.16 5.30
C ALA A 37 17.75 8.07 6.78
N THR A 38 17.83 9.17 7.51
CA THR A 38 17.40 9.24 8.90
C THR A 38 15.89 9.10 8.97
N ILE A 39 15.40 8.12 9.74
CA ILE A 39 13.98 7.94 10.02
C ILE A 39 13.66 8.66 11.33
N HIS A 40 12.80 9.66 11.27
CA HIS A 40 12.30 10.38 12.42
C HIS A 40 11.05 9.71 12.96
N ASN A 41 11.06 9.32 14.23
CA ASN A 41 9.91 8.86 14.97
C ASN A 41 9.25 10.05 15.66
N ARG A 42 7.99 10.30 15.36
CA ARG A 42 7.25 11.48 15.80
C ARG A 42 5.86 11.12 16.30
N SER A 43 5.25 11.99 17.07
CA SER A 43 3.84 11.87 17.45
C SER A 43 3.14 13.21 17.31
N MET A 44 1.85 13.14 16.97
CA MET A 44 0.99 14.32 16.86
C MET A 44 -0.35 14.05 17.53
N LYS A 45 -0.84 15.01 18.31
CA LYS A 45 -2.17 14.91 18.92
C LYS A 45 -3.26 15.23 17.90
N ILE A 46 -4.16 14.26 17.65
CA ILE A 46 -5.29 14.35 16.73
C ILE A 46 -6.50 13.74 17.44
N ASP A 47 -7.59 14.47 17.55
CA ASP A 47 -8.83 14.07 18.24
C ASP A 47 -8.60 13.51 19.66
N GLY A 48 -7.66 14.12 20.38
CA GLY A 48 -7.32 13.69 21.73
C GLY A 48 -6.35 12.51 21.83
N VAL A 49 -6.04 11.84 20.71
CA VAL A 49 -5.17 10.67 20.61
C VAL A 49 -3.77 11.06 20.13
N ASN A 50 -2.71 10.55 20.74
CA ASN A 50 -1.36 10.70 20.19
C ASN A 50 -1.18 9.69 19.07
N VAL A 51 -1.11 10.20 17.85
CA VAL A 51 -0.86 9.41 16.63
C VAL A 51 0.64 9.42 16.37
N PHE A 52 1.26 8.26 16.47
CA PHE A 52 2.66 8.07 16.12
C PHE A 52 2.81 7.94 14.60
N TYR A 53 3.91 8.44 14.07
CA TYR A 53 4.28 8.25 12.66
C TYR A 53 5.78 8.27 12.47
N ARG A 54 6.22 7.58 11.42
CA ARG A 54 7.60 7.63 10.92
C ARG A 54 7.65 8.59 9.76
N GLU A 55 8.68 9.43 9.73
CA GLU A 55 8.91 10.37 8.65
C GLU A 55 10.36 10.29 8.20
N ALA A 56 10.61 10.26 6.90
CA ALA A 56 11.94 10.25 6.33
C ALA A 56 11.98 10.93 4.95
N GLY A 57 13.17 11.31 4.50
CA GLY A 57 13.41 11.90 3.19
C GLY A 57 13.28 13.43 3.14
N PRO A 58 13.45 14.02 1.94
CA PRO A 58 13.43 15.46 1.76
C PRO A 58 12.06 16.06 2.08
N ALA A 59 12.02 17.14 2.87
CA ALA A 59 10.80 17.75 3.35
C ALA A 59 9.92 18.32 2.21
N ASP A 60 10.53 18.69 1.11
CA ASP A 60 9.94 19.24 -0.12
C ASP A 60 9.77 18.20 -1.23
N GLY A 61 10.15 16.94 -0.97
CA GLY A 61 9.99 15.85 -1.93
C GLY A 61 8.53 15.44 -2.16
N PRO A 62 8.28 14.73 -3.28
CA PRO A 62 6.96 14.12 -3.49
C PRO A 62 6.60 13.19 -2.33
N VAL A 63 5.37 13.30 -1.82
CA VAL A 63 4.96 12.56 -0.62
C VAL A 63 4.49 11.15 -0.97
N VAL A 64 4.99 10.15 -0.22
CA VAL A 64 4.51 8.78 -0.21
C VAL A 64 4.02 8.43 1.18
N VAL A 65 2.74 8.06 1.28
CA VAL A 65 2.11 7.61 2.53
C VAL A 65 2.06 6.09 2.54
N LEU A 66 2.55 5.47 3.63
CA LEU A 66 2.56 4.01 3.80
C LEU A 66 1.54 3.63 4.87
N LEU A 67 0.46 2.98 4.46
CA LEU A 67 -0.65 2.57 5.33
C LEU A 67 -0.56 1.08 5.64
N HIS A 68 -0.30 0.76 6.92
CA HIS A 68 -0.12 -0.61 7.40
C HIS A 68 -1.44 -1.36 7.58
N GLY A 69 -1.34 -2.66 7.87
CA GLY A 69 -2.45 -3.54 8.15
C GLY A 69 -2.45 -4.15 9.54
N PHE A 70 -3.39 -5.04 9.78
CA PHE A 70 -3.50 -5.86 10.99
C PHE A 70 -2.62 -7.12 10.85
N PRO A 71 -1.94 -7.58 11.91
CA PRO A 71 -1.81 -7.00 13.26
C PRO A 71 -0.52 -6.19 13.44
N THR A 72 -0.10 -5.44 12.42
CA THR A 72 1.19 -4.77 12.36
C THR A 72 1.13 -3.28 12.74
N SER A 73 2.15 -2.54 12.35
CA SER A 73 2.27 -1.09 12.51
C SER A 73 3.19 -0.53 11.40
N SER A 74 3.45 0.75 11.38
CA SER A 74 4.44 1.36 10.47
C SER A 74 5.84 0.72 10.57
N HIS A 75 6.12 -0.05 11.63
CA HIS A 75 7.37 -0.80 11.77
C HIS A 75 7.59 -1.84 10.65
N MET A 76 6.51 -2.35 10.04
CA MET A 76 6.63 -3.25 8.88
C MET A 76 7.39 -2.62 7.72
N PHE A 77 7.33 -1.30 7.58
CA PHE A 77 7.99 -0.54 6.52
C PHE A 77 9.43 -0.14 6.82
N ARG A 78 10.02 -0.60 7.94
CA ARG A 78 11.37 -0.23 8.38
C ARG A 78 12.47 -0.40 7.34
N ASN A 79 12.32 -1.39 6.45
CA ASN A 79 13.26 -1.65 5.35
C ASN A 79 12.87 -0.94 4.06
N LEU A 80 11.58 -0.61 3.86
CA LEU A 80 11.09 0.10 2.68
C LEU A 80 11.33 1.60 2.77
N ILE A 81 11.13 2.19 3.96
CA ILE A 81 11.30 3.64 4.17
C ILE A 81 12.67 4.13 3.70
N PRO A 82 13.82 3.50 4.09
CA PRO A 82 15.14 3.96 3.64
C PRO A 82 15.34 3.91 2.12
N LEU A 83 14.68 2.96 1.44
CA LEU A 83 14.77 2.79 -0.01
C LEU A 83 13.99 3.86 -0.80
N LEU A 84 13.04 4.52 -0.16
CA LEU A 84 12.23 5.58 -0.78
C LEU A 84 12.73 6.98 -0.39
N ALA A 85 13.36 7.09 0.77
CA ALA A 85 13.68 8.36 1.40
C ALA A 85 14.83 9.15 0.76
N ASP A 86 15.48 8.63 -0.27
CA ASP A 86 16.41 9.37 -1.11
C ASP A 86 15.70 10.38 -2.04
N ARG A 87 14.44 10.09 -2.40
CA ARG A 87 13.68 10.82 -3.42
C ARG A 87 12.33 11.32 -2.94
N TYR A 88 11.74 10.65 -1.95
CA TYR A 88 10.38 10.89 -1.49
C TYR A 88 10.36 11.29 -0.02
N ARG A 89 9.46 12.19 0.32
CA ARG A 89 9.05 12.40 1.71
C ARG A 89 8.11 11.28 2.10
N VAL A 90 8.56 10.35 2.91
CA VAL A 90 7.80 9.18 3.34
C VAL A 90 7.13 9.46 4.67
N ILE A 91 5.82 9.20 4.78
CA ILE A 91 5.05 9.33 6.00
C ILE A 91 4.33 7.99 6.25
N ALA A 92 4.59 7.38 7.40
CA ALA A 92 4.02 6.08 7.77
C ALA A 92 3.40 6.19 9.18
N PRO A 93 2.09 6.45 9.31
CA PRO A 93 1.42 6.50 10.60
C PRO A 93 1.17 5.12 11.19
N ASP A 94 1.04 5.06 12.53
CA ASP A 94 0.39 3.97 13.25
C ASP A 94 -1.06 4.40 13.53
N TYR A 95 -2.05 3.56 13.21
CA TYR A 95 -3.44 3.86 13.58
C TYR A 95 -3.64 3.82 15.10
N PRO A 96 -4.62 4.55 15.67
CA PRO A 96 -5.02 4.34 17.06
C PRO A 96 -5.29 2.88 17.36
N GLY A 97 -4.75 2.38 18.47
CA GLY A 97 -4.80 0.96 18.84
C GLY A 97 -3.67 0.10 18.24
N PHE A 98 -2.78 0.68 17.42
CA PHE A 98 -1.67 -0.02 16.80
C PHE A 98 -0.33 0.64 17.12
N GLY A 99 0.73 -0.19 17.12
CA GLY A 99 2.11 0.26 17.20
C GLY A 99 2.40 1.12 18.42
N GLN A 100 2.82 2.35 18.18
CA GLN A 100 3.18 3.34 19.20
C GLN A 100 2.13 4.47 19.35
N SER A 101 1.02 4.40 18.62
CA SER A 101 -0.12 5.28 18.84
C SER A 101 -0.87 4.91 20.10
N ASP A 102 -1.59 5.88 20.69
CA ASP A 102 -2.46 5.61 21.82
C ASP A 102 -3.53 4.57 21.45
N ALA A 103 -3.97 3.81 22.46
CA ALA A 103 -5.08 2.85 22.36
C ALA A 103 -6.21 3.29 23.32
N PRO A 104 -7.03 4.27 22.93
CA PRO A 104 -8.11 4.74 23.77
C PRO A 104 -9.17 3.67 24.01
N ASP A 105 -9.91 3.79 25.11
CA ASP A 105 -11.01 2.90 25.47
C ASP A 105 -12.06 2.86 24.33
N HIS A 106 -12.41 1.66 23.87
CA HIS A 106 -13.37 1.43 22.79
C HIS A 106 -14.79 1.96 23.11
N THR A 107 -15.11 2.24 24.34
CA THR A 107 -16.38 2.88 24.74
C THR A 107 -16.38 4.40 24.51
N LYS A 108 -15.19 4.98 24.27
CA LYS A 108 -14.98 6.42 24.11
C LYS A 108 -14.37 6.79 22.76
N PHE A 109 -13.95 5.79 21.99
CA PHE A 109 -13.30 5.98 20.71
C PHE A 109 -13.86 5.00 19.68
N GLU A 110 -14.29 5.54 18.54
CA GLU A 110 -14.80 4.74 17.45
C GLU A 110 -13.63 4.14 16.62
N TYR A 111 -13.43 2.86 16.74
CA TYR A 111 -12.47 2.10 15.96
C TYR A 111 -13.09 1.69 14.61
N SER A 112 -13.13 2.63 13.65
CA SER A 112 -13.65 2.37 12.31
C SER A 112 -12.64 2.81 11.24
N PHE A 113 -12.71 2.21 10.05
CA PHE A 113 -11.88 2.62 8.91
C PHE A 113 -12.20 4.05 8.44
N GLY A 114 -13.43 4.51 8.66
CA GLY A 114 -13.82 5.90 8.41
C GLY A 114 -13.05 6.85 9.30
N HIS A 115 -13.08 6.60 10.61
CA HIS A 115 -12.39 7.42 11.59
C HIS A 115 -10.86 7.38 11.42
N TYR A 116 -10.29 6.20 11.10
CA TYR A 116 -8.87 6.12 10.76
C TYR A 116 -8.51 6.97 9.54
N ALA A 117 -9.35 6.99 8.51
CA ALA A 117 -9.12 7.84 7.34
C ALA A 117 -9.16 9.34 7.71
N ASP A 118 -10.07 9.76 8.57
CA ASP A 118 -10.16 11.14 9.02
C ASP A 118 -8.94 11.55 9.88
N ILE A 119 -8.44 10.65 10.73
CA ILE A 119 -7.22 10.88 11.53
C ILE A 119 -6.00 10.99 10.60
N VAL A 120 -5.87 10.10 9.63
CA VAL A 120 -4.75 10.14 8.65
C VAL A 120 -4.83 11.41 7.81
N ASP A 121 -6.01 11.80 7.35
CA ASP A 121 -6.19 13.05 6.60
C ASP A 121 -5.78 14.27 7.44
N THR A 122 -6.20 14.30 8.70
CA THR A 122 -5.83 15.37 9.63
C THR A 122 -4.32 15.43 9.86
N LEU A 123 -3.67 14.27 10.03
CA LEU A 123 -2.21 14.17 10.14
C LEU A 123 -1.53 14.74 8.91
N LEU A 124 -1.89 14.25 7.72
CA LEU A 124 -1.31 14.68 6.45
C LEU A 124 -1.50 16.18 6.21
N THR A 125 -2.68 16.69 6.53
CA THR A 125 -2.99 18.14 6.42
C THR A 125 -2.10 18.97 7.33
N LYS A 126 -1.95 18.57 8.60
CA LYS A 126 -1.08 19.27 9.57
C LYS A 126 0.40 19.19 9.20
N LEU A 127 0.81 18.14 8.49
CA LEU A 127 2.17 17.97 7.95
C LEU A 127 2.39 18.71 6.61
N GLY A 128 1.37 19.38 6.07
CA GLY A 128 1.44 20.06 4.78
C GLY A 128 1.49 19.10 3.57
N ALA A 129 1.17 17.82 3.78
CA ALA A 129 1.12 16.81 2.72
C ALA A 129 -0.23 16.89 1.97
N THR A 130 -0.38 17.89 1.11
CA THR A 130 -1.61 18.19 0.40
C THR A 130 -1.83 17.35 -0.86
N LYS A 131 -0.75 16.79 -1.43
CA LYS A 131 -0.77 15.83 -2.53
C LYS A 131 0.17 14.68 -2.20
N TYR A 132 -0.26 13.44 -2.42
CA TYR A 132 0.51 12.27 -2.05
C TYR A 132 0.13 11.03 -2.87
N SER A 133 1.08 10.14 -3.05
CA SER A 133 0.80 8.75 -3.43
C SER A 133 0.66 7.89 -2.19
N MET A 134 -0.15 6.84 -2.25
CA MET A 134 -0.35 5.91 -1.14
C MET A 134 0.07 4.50 -1.51
N TYR A 135 0.80 3.83 -0.63
CA TYR A 135 0.90 2.39 -0.58
C TYR A 135 -0.08 1.89 0.48
N VAL A 136 -0.94 0.97 0.09
CA VAL A 136 -2.01 0.43 0.94
C VAL A 136 -1.99 -1.09 0.91
N MET A 137 -2.10 -1.70 2.09
CA MET A 137 -2.25 -3.15 2.24
C MET A 137 -3.15 -3.48 3.42
N ASP A 138 -3.86 -4.60 3.36
CA ASP A 138 -4.74 -5.08 4.43
C ASP A 138 -5.65 -3.95 4.95
N TYR A 139 -5.64 -3.57 6.25
CA TYR A 139 -6.41 -2.44 6.81
C TYR A 139 -6.05 -1.09 6.18
N GLY A 140 -4.83 -0.95 5.66
CA GLY A 140 -4.44 0.24 4.91
C GLY A 140 -5.28 0.45 3.64
N ALA A 141 -5.80 -0.61 3.04
CA ALA A 141 -6.63 -0.52 1.84
C ALA A 141 -7.98 0.17 2.11
N PRO A 142 -8.84 -0.28 3.03
CA PRO A 142 -10.10 0.41 3.31
C PRO A 142 -9.90 1.84 3.85
N VAL A 143 -8.79 2.14 4.52
CA VAL A 143 -8.44 3.52 4.92
C VAL A 143 -8.05 4.34 3.70
N GLY A 144 -7.11 3.86 2.88
CA GLY A 144 -6.62 4.59 1.71
C GLY A 144 -7.69 4.78 0.63
N TYR A 145 -8.57 3.82 0.42
CA TYR A 145 -9.69 3.96 -0.52
C TYR A 145 -10.67 5.05 -0.08
N ARG A 146 -10.94 5.20 1.21
CA ARG A 146 -11.76 6.29 1.74
C ARG A 146 -11.12 7.65 1.52
N LEU A 147 -9.80 7.75 1.71
CA LEU A 147 -9.04 8.96 1.39
C LEU A 147 -9.10 9.29 -0.10
N ALA A 148 -8.92 8.29 -0.98
CA ALA A 148 -8.97 8.47 -2.42
C ALA A 148 -10.37 8.89 -2.92
N LEU A 149 -11.44 8.34 -2.33
CA LEU A 149 -12.81 8.71 -2.66
C LEU A 149 -13.18 10.10 -2.14
N LYS A 150 -12.73 10.44 -0.93
CA LYS A 150 -13.06 11.73 -0.29
C LYS A 150 -12.25 12.89 -0.86
N TYR A 151 -10.99 12.63 -1.27
CA TYR A 151 -10.05 13.65 -1.71
C TYR A 151 -9.30 13.22 -3.01
N PRO A 152 -10.03 12.97 -4.12
CA PRO A 152 -9.41 12.44 -5.34
C PRO A 152 -8.31 13.34 -5.90
N ASP A 153 -8.43 14.67 -5.76
CA ASP A 153 -7.44 15.62 -6.25
C ASP A 153 -6.13 15.64 -5.45
N ARG A 154 -6.12 15.03 -4.26
CA ARG A 154 -4.94 14.91 -3.40
C ARG A 154 -4.15 13.63 -3.65
N VAL A 155 -4.79 12.59 -4.18
CA VAL A 155 -4.18 11.28 -4.41
C VAL A 155 -3.58 11.22 -5.81
N THR A 156 -2.27 11.21 -5.90
CA THR A 156 -1.51 11.20 -7.16
C THR A 156 -1.19 9.80 -7.68
N GLY A 157 -1.28 8.80 -6.81
CA GLY A 157 -1.05 7.40 -7.15
C GLY A 157 -1.49 6.47 -6.03
N LEU A 158 -1.85 5.25 -6.40
CA LEU A 158 -2.26 4.21 -5.46
C LEU A 158 -1.55 2.91 -5.80
N ILE A 159 -0.76 2.40 -4.85
CA ILE A 159 -0.07 1.12 -4.91
C ILE A 159 -0.79 0.19 -3.94
N VAL A 160 -1.40 -0.86 -4.47
CA VAL A 160 -2.24 -1.79 -3.69
C VAL A 160 -1.57 -3.15 -3.61
N GLN A 161 -1.39 -3.64 -2.39
CA GLN A 161 -0.95 -5.01 -2.14
C GLN A 161 -1.95 -5.69 -1.20
N ASN A 162 -2.52 -6.82 -1.64
CA ASN A 162 -3.45 -7.63 -0.84
C ASN A 162 -4.54 -6.79 -0.14
N GLY A 163 -5.02 -5.76 -0.83
CA GLY A 163 -6.09 -4.89 -0.37
C GLY A 163 -7.43 -5.34 -0.95
N ASN A 164 -8.47 -5.29 -0.14
CA ASN A 164 -9.83 -5.62 -0.56
C ASN A 164 -10.67 -4.35 -0.69
N ALA A 165 -11.35 -4.20 -1.84
CA ALA A 165 -12.23 -3.07 -2.13
C ALA A 165 -13.70 -3.47 -2.21
N TYR A 166 -14.01 -4.74 -2.47
CA TYR A 166 -15.35 -5.25 -2.75
C TYR A 166 -15.65 -6.50 -1.93
N ASP A 167 -16.93 -6.76 -1.62
CA ASP A 167 -17.36 -7.91 -0.83
C ASP A 167 -16.95 -9.25 -1.44
N GLU A 168 -16.86 -9.36 -2.76
CA GLU A 168 -16.44 -10.56 -3.47
C GLU A 168 -14.99 -10.94 -3.18
N GLY A 169 -14.14 -9.99 -2.77
CA GLY A 169 -12.77 -10.23 -2.33
C GLY A 169 -12.68 -10.83 -0.92
N ILE A 170 -13.75 -10.74 -0.12
CA ILE A 170 -13.81 -11.26 1.24
C ILE A 170 -14.30 -12.71 1.20
N ARG A 171 -13.37 -13.66 1.40
CA ARG A 171 -13.64 -15.11 1.34
C ARG A 171 -14.07 -15.68 2.69
N ASP A 172 -14.24 -17.01 2.75
CA ASP A 172 -14.79 -17.75 3.89
C ASP A 172 -14.05 -17.55 5.22
N PHE A 173 -12.75 -17.26 5.17
CA PHE A 173 -11.97 -16.87 6.36
C PHE A 173 -12.63 -15.74 7.16
N TRP A 174 -13.35 -14.85 6.49
CA TRP A 174 -14.01 -13.69 7.11
C TRP A 174 -15.39 -13.97 7.67
N ASN A 175 -15.95 -15.17 7.44
CA ASN A 175 -17.32 -15.49 7.88
C ASN A 175 -17.53 -15.30 9.39
N PRO A 176 -16.64 -15.72 10.30
CA PRO A 176 -16.80 -15.46 11.74
C PRO A 176 -16.74 -13.95 12.07
N ILE A 177 -15.91 -13.20 11.36
CA ILE A 177 -15.78 -11.74 11.54
C ILE A 177 -17.07 -11.05 11.08
N ARG A 178 -17.61 -11.44 9.92
CA ARG A 178 -18.90 -10.94 9.39
C ARG A 178 -20.06 -11.25 10.35
N ALA A 179 -20.08 -12.46 10.92
CA ALA A 179 -21.08 -12.84 11.92
C ALA A 179 -21.04 -11.88 13.13
N TYR A 180 -19.86 -11.60 13.65
CA TYR A 180 -19.69 -10.65 14.75
C TYR A 180 -20.08 -9.22 14.36
N TRP A 181 -19.67 -8.74 13.17
CA TRP A 181 -20.07 -7.41 12.69
C TRP A 181 -21.57 -7.23 12.59
N THR A 182 -22.27 -8.30 12.23
CA THR A 182 -23.73 -8.28 12.08
C THR A 182 -24.48 -8.39 13.40
N SER A 183 -24.01 -9.26 14.31
CA SER A 183 -24.72 -9.61 15.54
C SER A 183 -24.31 -8.77 16.75
N GLY A 184 -23.03 -8.40 16.84
CA GLY A 184 -22.43 -7.84 18.05
C GLY A 184 -22.47 -8.80 19.25
N ALA A 185 -22.89 -10.05 19.05
CA ALA A 185 -23.12 -11.00 20.11
C ALA A 185 -21.82 -11.52 20.73
N LYS A 186 -21.83 -11.74 22.07
CA LYS A 186 -20.69 -12.24 22.83
C LYS A 186 -20.14 -13.56 22.25
N LYS A 187 -21.01 -14.51 21.88
CA LYS A 187 -20.61 -15.78 21.28
C LYS A 187 -19.80 -15.63 19.98
N ASP A 188 -20.20 -14.66 19.14
CA ASP A 188 -19.53 -14.43 17.87
C ASP A 188 -18.20 -13.68 18.08
N ARG A 189 -18.12 -12.86 19.12
CA ARG A 189 -16.85 -12.27 19.58
C ARG A 189 -15.88 -13.33 20.07
N GLU A 190 -16.34 -14.26 20.92
CA GLU A 190 -15.52 -15.36 21.47
C GLU A 190 -14.98 -16.26 20.34
N ALA A 191 -15.71 -16.41 19.23
CA ALA A 191 -15.23 -17.14 18.06
C ALA A 191 -14.01 -16.46 17.38
N LEU A 192 -13.72 -15.19 17.69
CA LEU A 192 -12.59 -14.42 17.15
C LEU A 192 -11.35 -14.43 18.04
N ASP A 193 -11.42 -14.99 19.25
CA ASP A 193 -10.31 -15.00 20.21
C ASP A 193 -9.03 -15.66 19.64
N GLY A 194 -9.21 -16.64 18.74
CA GLY A 194 -8.11 -17.27 18.02
C GLY A 194 -7.39 -16.42 16.97
N LEU A 195 -7.98 -15.30 16.51
CA LEU A 195 -7.38 -14.49 15.43
C LEU A 195 -6.05 -13.84 15.82
N VAL A 196 -5.86 -13.55 17.10
CA VAL A 196 -4.63 -12.95 17.65
C VAL A 196 -3.74 -13.97 18.38
N ALA A 197 -4.07 -15.25 18.30
CA ALA A 197 -3.26 -16.31 18.89
C ALA A 197 -1.91 -16.45 18.16
N PRO A 198 -0.85 -16.85 18.85
CA PRO A 198 0.48 -17.06 18.26
C PRO A 198 0.45 -18.02 17.06
N GLU A 199 -0.38 -19.06 17.10
CA GLU A 199 -0.53 -20.05 16.05
C GLU A 199 -1.11 -19.43 14.78
N THR A 200 -2.14 -18.59 14.91
CA THR A 200 -2.74 -17.87 13.79
C THR A 200 -1.77 -16.84 13.21
N THR A 201 -1.04 -16.14 14.06
CA THR A 201 0.02 -15.23 13.61
C THR A 201 1.09 -15.98 12.84
N LYS A 202 1.57 -17.11 13.37
CA LYS A 202 2.54 -17.97 12.67
C LYS A 202 2.00 -18.43 11.32
N PHE A 203 0.78 -18.92 11.28
CA PHE A 203 0.12 -19.34 10.03
C PHE A 203 0.14 -18.23 8.98
N GLN A 204 -0.23 -16.99 9.34
CA GLN A 204 -0.22 -15.85 8.41
C GLN A 204 1.18 -15.56 7.81
N TYR A 205 2.25 -15.89 8.51
CA TYR A 205 3.62 -15.68 8.03
C TYR A 205 4.20 -16.87 7.25
N THR A 206 3.61 -18.05 7.39
CA THR A 206 4.18 -19.29 6.82
C THR A 206 3.31 -19.90 5.72
N ASP A 207 2.01 -19.60 5.71
CA ASP A 207 1.10 -20.15 4.68
C ASP A 207 1.40 -19.54 3.32
N GLY A 208 1.59 -20.39 2.32
CA GLY A 208 1.89 -19.98 0.94
C GLY A 208 3.32 -19.46 0.72
N VAL A 209 4.18 -19.46 1.73
CA VAL A 209 5.60 -19.12 1.58
C VAL A 209 6.34 -20.35 1.06
N ARG A 210 7.21 -20.14 0.04
CA ARG A 210 8.11 -21.19 -0.46
C ARG A 210 9.28 -21.34 0.52
N ASP A 211 9.65 -22.61 0.78
CA ASP A 211 10.86 -22.96 1.53
C ASP A 211 12.13 -22.53 0.80
#